data_34212157130736aa7d23d1fc2810726b
#
_entry.id   34212157130736aa7d23d1fc2810726b
#
_cell.length_a   1.000
_cell.length_b   1.000
_cell.length_c   1.000
_cell.angle_alpha   90.00
_cell.angle_beta   90.00
_cell.angle_gamma   90.00
#
_symmetry.space_group_name_H-M   'P 1'
#
loop_
_entity.id
_entity.type
_entity.pdbx_description
1 polymer ?
#
loop_
_entity_poly.entity_id
_entity_poly.type
_entity_poly.pdbx_seq_one_letter_code
_entity_poly.pdbx_strand_id
1 'polypeptide(L)'
;EKDGKIHTTYNQTVTATGRLSSSNPKLQNLPIRSERGRMIREAVIADEGCMFLSADYSQIELRLMAHLSQDEHMLEAFRANQDIHAATAARIFKKPIEQITKDERRKAKTANFGIIYGISAFGLAQQLDCSRIEAKQLIDGYFAAFPRVVSYIEQQKEVARQKGYAETLFGRKRYLPDILSRNATVRSFAERNAVNAPIQGTAA
;
A
#
# COMPACT_ATOMS: atom_id res chain seq x y z
N GLU A 1 -8.46 31.46 -7.75
CA GLU A 1 -9.15 31.77 -9.02
C GLU A 1 -10.17 32.92 -8.83
N LYS A 2 -10.89 33.33 -9.86
CA LYS A 2 -11.76 34.53 -9.80
C LYS A 2 -12.94 34.42 -8.83
N ASP A 3 -13.37 33.19 -8.52
CA ASP A 3 -14.47 32.87 -7.60
C ASP A 3 -13.99 32.54 -6.18
N GLY A 4 -12.71 32.68 -5.88
CA GLY A 4 -12.10 32.34 -4.60
C GLY A 4 -11.98 30.84 -4.33
N LYS A 5 -12.29 29.97 -5.30
CA LYS A 5 -12.22 28.51 -5.18
C LYS A 5 -11.02 27.93 -5.90
N ILE A 6 -10.60 26.72 -5.48
CA ILE A 6 -9.55 25.97 -6.15
C ILE A 6 -10.22 24.89 -7.00
N HIS A 7 -10.03 24.97 -8.31
CA HIS A 7 -10.54 24.01 -9.27
C HIS A 7 -9.44 23.10 -9.77
N THR A 8 -9.57 21.79 -9.55
CA THR A 8 -8.65 20.78 -10.06
C THR A 8 -9.29 19.97 -11.19
N THR A 9 -8.48 19.40 -12.05
CA THR A 9 -8.94 18.41 -13.02
C THR A 9 -8.68 17.00 -12.50
N TYR A 10 -9.71 16.17 -12.42
CA TYR A 10 -9.57 14.75 -12.12
C TYR A 10 -9.46 13.94 -13.40
N ASN A 11 -8.36 13.19 -13.53
CA ASN A 11 -8.08 12.36 -14.69
C ASN A 11 -8.40 10.89 -14.35
N GLN A 12 -9.25 10.26 -15.16
CA GLN A 12 -9.69 8.86 -14.96
C GLN A 12 -8.81 7.83 -15.68
N THR A 13 -8.01 8.25 -16.67
CA THR A 13 -7.29 7.36 -17.59
C THR A 13 -5.76 7.40 -17.47
N VAL A 14 -5.23 8.21 -16.54
CA VAL A 14 -3.78 8.43 -16.44
C VAL A 14 -3.08 7.32 -15.64
N THR A 15 -3.72 6.79 -14.61
CA THR A 15 -3.09 5.78 -13.76
C THR A 15 -3.31 4.37 -14.30
N ALA A 16 -2.27 3.55 -14.30
CA ALA A 16 -2.36 2.16 -14.77
C ALA A 16 -3.20 1.24 -13.86
N THR A 17 -3.56 1.69 -12.67
CA THR A 17 -4.35 0.94 -11.68
C THR A 17 -5.82 1.32 -11.64
N GLY A 18 -6.24 2.36 -12.39
CA GLY A 18 -7.62 2.88 -12.37
C GLY A 18 -7.90 3.91 -11.29
N ARG A 19 -6.93 4.25 -10.44
CA ARG A 19 -7.07 5.36 -9.50
C ARG A 19 -7.20 6.68 -10.23
N LEU A 20 -7.98 7.60 -9.68
CA LEU A 20 -7.98 8.98 -10.15
C LEU A 20 -6.62 9.64 -9.91
N SER A 21 -6.24 10.56 -10.78
CA SER A 21 -5.18 11.50 -10.52
C SER A 21 -5.71 12.92 -10.64
N SER A 22 -5.08 13.89 -9.96
CA SER A 22 -5.46 15.30 -10.06
C SER A 22 -4.34 16.13 -10.68
N SER A 23 -4.73 17.16 -11.43
CA SER A 23 -3.80 18.11 -12.07
C SER A 23 -4.40 19.51 -12.09
N ASN A 24 -3.53 20.52 -12.09
CA ASN A 24 -3.86 21.94 -12.26
C ASN A 24 -4.89 22.49 -11.27
N PRO A 25 -4.61 22.49 -9.95
CA PRO A 25 -3.45 21.98 -9.22
C PRO A 25 -3.59 20.51 -8.78
N LYS A 26 -2.49 19.89 -8.39
CA LYS A 26 -2.49 18.51 -7.87
C LYS A 26 -2.91 18.46 -6.41
N LEU A 27 -4.21 18.40 -6.13
CA LEU A 27 -4.76 18.44 -4.79
C LEU A 27 -4.60 17.13 -3.97
N GLN A 28 -4.42 15.99 -4.62
CA GLN A 28 -4.26 14.70 -3.95
C GLN A 28 -3.01 14.60 -3.06
N ASN A 29 -2.05 15.50 -3.24
CA ASN A 29 -0.77 15.49 -2.53
C ASN A 29 -0.62 16.64 -1.54
N LEU A 30 -1.71 17.15 -1.00
CA LEU A 30 -1.64 18.14 0.07
C LEU A 30 -0.90 17.54 1.27
N PRO A 31 0.17 18.21 1.75
CA PRO A 31 0.96 17.68 2.86
C PRO A 31 0.14 17.65 4.15
N ILE A 32 0.27 16.56 4.93
CA ILE A 32 -0.45 16.40 6.21
C ILE A 32 0.48 16.11 7.39
N ARG A 33 1.73 15.75 7.12
CA ARG A 33 2.67 15.31 8.16
C ARG A 33 3.37 16.47 8.86
N SER A 34 3.62 17.57 8.16
CA SER A 34 4.25 18.76 8.70
C SER A 34 3.22 19.73 9.27
N GLU A 35 3.63 20.57 10.21
CA GLU A 35 2.80 21.63 10.77
C GLU A 35 2.30 22.60 9.69
N ARG A 36 3.20 23.06 8.81
CA ARG A 36 2.84 23.91 7.67
C ARG A 36 1.83 23.23 6.72
N GLY A 37 1.96 21.91 6.54
CA GLY A 37 1.01 21.15 5.72
C GLY A 37 -0.38 21.11 6.33
N ARG A 38 -0.50 21.00 7.66
CA ARG A 38 -1.78 21.10 8.36
C ARG A 38 -2.41 22.48 8.20
N MET A 39 -1.63 23.56 8.39
CA MET A 39 -2.11 24.93 8.17
C MET A 39 -2.65 25.16 6.76
N ILE A 40 -1.99 24.60 5.72
CA ILE A 40 -2.48 24.68 4.34
C ILE A 40 -3.84 23.99 4.21
N ARG A 41 -4.05 22.86 4.87
CA ARG A 41 -5.33 22.15 4.83
C ARG A 41 -6.45 22.88 5.57
N GLU A 42 -6.14 23.57 6.65
CA GLU A 42 -7.08 24.40 7.41
C GLU A 42 -7.61 25.57 6.58
N ALA A 43 -6.83 26.06 5.61
CA ALA A 43 -7.26 27.09 4.68
C ALA A 43 -8.29 26.61 3.63
N VAL A 44 -8.49 25.28 3.49
CA VAL A 44 -9.49 24.71 2.59
C VAL A 44 -10.78 24.52 3.38
N ILE A 45 -11.78 25.34 3.09
CA ILE A 45 -13.08 25.36 3.79
C ILE A 45 -14.22 24.98 2.84
N ALA A 46 -15.32 24.49 3.39
CA ALA A 46 -16.54 24.26 2.63
C ALA A 46 -17.28 25.58 2.39
N ASP A 47 -18.17 25.59 1.39
CA ASP A 47 -19.06 26.71 1.16
C ASP A 47 -19.99 26.95 2.35
N GLU A 48 -20.53 28.16 2.48
CA GLU A 48 -21.49 28.51 3.53
C GLU A 48 -22.68 27.55 3.52
N GLY A 49 -23.05 27.04 4.69
CA GLY A 49 -24.11 26.03 4.84
C GLY A 49 -23.72 24.62 4.42
N CYS A 50 -22.48 24.38 3.96
CA CYS A 50 -21.96 23.08 3.58
C CYS A 50 -20.90 22.57 4.57
N MET A 51 -20.63 21.28 4.51
CA MET A 51 -19.53 20.64 5.25
C MET A 51 -18.78 19.64 4.37
N PHE A 52 -17.51 19.41 4.65
CA PHE A 52 -16.78 18.33 4.02
C PHE A 52 -17.20 16.98 4.60
N LEU A 53 -17.48 16.03 3.72
CA LEU A 53 -17.59 14.61 4.07
C LEU A 53 -16.33 13.89 3.57
N SER A 54 -15.62 13.23 4.48
CA SER A 54 -14.50 12.36 4.14
C SER A 54 -14.85 10.92 4.51
N ALA A 55 -14.86 10.04 3.52
CA ALA A 55 -15.07 8.62 3.72
C ALA A 55 -13.91 7.84 3.05
N ASP A 56 -13.33 6.89 3.79
CA ASP A 56 -12.23 6.06 3.32
C ASP A 56 -12.44 4.60 3.72
N TYR A 57 -12.06 3.69 2.84
CA TYR A 57 -12.09 2.26 3.15
C TYR A 57 -10.96 1.92 4.12
N SER A 58 -11.33 1.47 5.32
CA SER A 58 -10.35 1.07 6.33
C SER A 58 -9.47 -0.08 5.83
N GLN A 59 -8.21 0.24 5.52
CA GLN A 59 -7.15 -0.71 5.20
C GLN A 59 -7.48 -1.65 4.03
N ILE A 60 -8.18 -1.15 3.01
CA ILE A 60 -8.71 -1.95 1.90
C ILE A 60 -7.63 -2.80 1.21
N GLU A 61 -6.43 -2.26 1.00
CA GLU A 61 -5.36 -2.99 0.33
C GLU A 61 -4.85 -4.18 1.16
N LEU A 62 -4.80 -4.06 2.49
CA LEU A 62 -4.45 -5.17 3.38
C LEU A 62 -5.56 -6.22 3.46
N ARG A 63 -6.83 -5.80 3.40
CA ARG A 63 -7.97 -6.71 3.31
C ARG A 63 -7.95 -7.49 1.99
N LEU A 64 -7.62 -6.82 0.89
CA LEU A 64 -7.44 -7.46 -0.41
C LEU A 64 -6.25 -8.42 -0.41
N MET A 65 -5.12 -8.04 0.21
CA MET A 65 -3.99 -8.96 0.39
C MET A 65 -4.40 -10.21 1.16
N ALA A 66 -5.12 -10.07 2.28
CA ALA A 66 -5.62 -11.20 3.06
C ALA A 66 -6.55 -12.10 2.23
N HIS A 67 -7.46 -11.49 1.45
CA HIS A 67 -8.40 -12.21 0.60
C HIS A 67 -7.69 -12.93 -0.55
N LEU A 68 -6.78 -12.28 -1.25
CA LEU A 68 -6.09 -12.83 -2.42
C LEU A 68 -5.05 -13.90 -2.02
N SER A 69 -4.33 -13.70 -0.91
CA SER A 69 -3.36 -14.67 -0.41
C SER A 69 -4.01 -15.84 0.34
N GLN A 70 -5.24 -15.67 0.82
CA GLN A 70 -5.92 -16.60 1.73
C GLN A 70 -5.07 -16.92 2.98
N ASP A 71 -4.29 -15.94 3.45
CA ASP A 71 -3.48 -16.10 4.66
C ASP A 71 -4.39 -16.12 5.89
N GLU A 72 -4.40 -17.25 6.59
CA GLU A 72 -5.32 -17.50 7.71
C GLU A 72 -5.13 -16.49 8.85
N HIS A 73 -3.88 -16.13 9.13
CA HIS A 73 -3.58 -15.20 10.22
C HIS A 73 -4.04 -13.78 9.90
N MET A 74 -3.91 -13.34 8.63
CA MET A 74 -4.46 -12.05 8.23
C MET A 74 -5.99 -12.07 8.24
N LEU A 75 -6.60 -13.13 7.71
CA LEU A 75 -8.06 -13.29 7.70
C LEU A 75 -8.64 -13.30 9.09
N GLU A 76 -8.03 -14.05 10.02
CA GLU A 76 -8.43 -14.12 11.42
C GLU A 76 -8.38 -12.75 12.10
N ALA A 77 -7.28 -12.00 11.93
CA ALA A 77 -7.14 -10.66 12.49
C ALA A 77 -8.25 -9.72 11.99
N PHE A 78 -8.59 -9.77 10.70
CA PHE A 78 -9.68 -8.95 10.15
C PHE A 78 -11.06 -9.42 10.60
N ARG A 79 -11.34 -10.73 10.71
CA ARG A 79 -12.60 -11.27 11.21
C ARG A 79 -12.83 -10.93 12.68
N ALA A 80 -11.76 -10.95 13.47
CA ALA A 80 -11.79 -10.55 14.88
C ALA A 80 -11.78 -9.02 15.08
N ASN A 81 -11.84 -8.24 13.99
CA ASN A 81 -11.78 -6.78 14.02
C ASN A 81 -10.58 -6.21 14.80
N GLN A 82 -9.45 -6.92 14.78
CA GLN A 82 -8.22 -6.51 15.44
C GLN A 82 -7.52 -5.40 14.64
N ASP A 83 -6.69 -4.62 15.33
CA ASP A 83 -5.73 -3.74 14.66
C ASP A 83 -4.69 -4.59 13.91
N ILE A 84 -4.81 -4.66 12.59
CA ILE A 84 -3.94 -5.49 11.75
C ILE A 84 -2.45 -5.13 11.90
N HIS A 85 -2.12 -3.88 12.21
CA HIS A 85 -0.72 -3.47 12.39
C HIS A 85 -0.19 -3.94 13.74
N ALA A 86 -1.02 -3.93 14.79
CA ALA A 86 -0.67 -4.49 16.09
C ALA A 86 -0.60 -6.03 16.02
N ALA A 87 -1.55 -6.67 15.33
CA ALA A 87 -1.53 -8.12 15.13
C ALA A 87 -0.28 -8.57 14.34
N THR A 88 0.09 -7.83 13.29
CA THR A 88 1.33 -8.08 12.55
C THR A 88 2.56 -7.91 13.44
N ALA A 89 2.62 -6.84 14.23
CA ALA A 89 3.72 -6.61 15.18
C ALA A 89 3.85 -7.75 16.20
N ALA A 90 2.72 -8.18 16.78
CA ALA A 90 2.67 -9.29 17.75
C ALA A 90 3.33 -10.57 17.19
N ARG A 91 3.06 -10.88 15.91
CA ARG A 91 3.65 -12.04 15.23
C ARG A 91 5.12 -11.87 14.91
N ILE A 92 5.52 -10.70 14.36
CA ILE A 92 6.91 -10.41 13.99
C ILE A 92 7.81 -10.42 15.24
N PHE A 93 7.37 -9.74 16.31
CA PHE A 93 8.16 -9.60 17.55
C PHE A 93 7.91 -10.71 18.56
N LYS A 94 6.99 -11.65 18.25
CA LYS A 94 6.61 -12.80 19.11
C LYS A 94 6.21 -12.36 20.52
N LYS A 95 5.35 -11.36 20.60
CA LYS A 95 4.82 -10.79 21.83
C LYS A 95 3.29 -10.82 21.84
N PRO A 96 2.64 -10.86 23.00
CA PRO A 96 1.20 -10.61 23.13
C PRO A 96 0.85 -9.23 22.55
N ILE A 97 -0.33 -9.11 21.93
CA ILE A 97 -0.75 -7.88 21.23
C ILE A 97 -0.83 -6.67 22.19
N GLU A 98 -1.16 -6.91 23.44
CA GLU A 98 -1.27 -5.91 24.52
C GLU A 98 0.10 -5.32 24.93
N GLN A 99 1.18 -6.03 24.63
CA GLN A 99 2.55 -5.64 24.92
C GLN A 99 3.25 -4.95 23.74
N ILE A 100 2.55 -4.79 22.62
CA ILE A 100 3.12 -4.13 21.44
C ILE A 100 3.24 -2.63 21.67
N THR A 101 4.46 -2.13 21.56
CA THR A 101 4.76 -0.71 21.68
C THR A 101 4.27 0.07 20.46
N LYS A 102 4.09 1.38 20.61
CA LYS A 102 3.73 2.27 19.49
C LYS A 102 4.77 2.22 18.35
N ASP A 103 6.06 2.07 18.68
CA ASP A 103 7.13 1.97 17.68
C ASP A 103 7.09 0.64 16.93
N GLU A 104 6.92 -0.48 17.62
CA GLU A 104 6.76 -1.80 16.98
C GLU A 104 5.55 -1.83 16.06
N ARG A 105 4.42 -1.26 16.49
CA ARG A 105 3.23 -1.10 15.66
C ARG A 105 3.51 -0.21 14.43
N ARG A 106 4.27 0.89 14.58
CA ARG A 106 4.68 1.77 13.48
C ARG A 106 5.57 1.04 12.48
N LYS A 107 6.55 0.26 12.97
CA LYS A 107 7.43 -0.57 12.13
C LYS A 107 6.62 -1.61 11.35
N ALA A 108 5.71 -2.33 12.01
CA ALA A 108 4.83 -3.29 11.36
C ALA A 108 3.90 -2.63 10.33
N LYS A 109 3.35 -1.44 10.60
CA LYS A 109 2.56 -0.67 9.64
C LYS A 109 3.36 -0.35 8.39
N THR A 110 4.60 0.10 8.54
CA THR A 110 5.47 0.41 7.39
C THR A 110 5.83 -0.85 6.60
N ALA A 111 6.08 -1.98 7.29
CA ALA A 111 6.32 -3.27 6.66
C ALA A 111 5.09 -3.78 5.90
N ASN A 112 3.90 -3.72 6.49
CA ASN A 112 2.64 -4.14 5.88
C ASN A 112 2.41 -3.47 4.51
N PHE A 113 2.52 -2.15 4.46
CA PHE A 113 2.36 -1.42 3.19
C PHE A 113 3.58 -1.59 2.28
N GLY A 114 4.78 -1.54 2.83
CA GLY A 114 6.01 -1.69 2.06
C GLY A 114 6.06 -3.01 1.28
N ILE A 115 5.65 -4.11 1.90
CA ILE A 115 5.67 -5.43 1.28
C ILE A 115 4.67 -5.53 0.13
N ILE A 116 3.46 -4.98 0.27
CA ILE A 116 2.48 -4.90 -0.82
C ILE A 116 3.05 -4.16 -2.04
N TYR A 117 3.88 -3.13 -1.78
CA TYR A 117 4.54 -2.35 -2.84
C TYR A 117 5.92 -2.90 -3.23
N GLY A 118 6.31 -4.06 -2.72
CA GLY A 118 7.56 -4.72 -3.05
C GLY A 118 8.81 -3.98 -2.57
N ILE A 119 8.76 -3.42 -1.35
CA ILE A 119 9.88 -2.68 -0.75
C ILE A 119 11.09 -3.60 -0.53
N SER A 120 12.28 -3.09 -0.82
CA SER A 120 13.53 -3.76 -0.46
C SER A 120 13.94 -3.45 0.98
N ALA A 121 14.82 -4.27 1.56
CA ALA A 121 15.40 -4.00 2.88
C ALA A 121 16.08 -2.61 2.96
N PHE A 122 16.67 -2.15 1.86
CA PHE A 122 17.24 -0.81 1.77
C PHE A 122 16.16 0.28 1.84
N GLY A 123 15.09 0.16 1.06
CA GLY A 123 13.98 1.13 1.09
C GLY A 123 13.25 1.15 2.42
N LEU A 124 13.08 -0.02 3.06
CA LEU A 124 12.45 -0.11 4.38
C LEU A 124 13.34 0.52 5.47
N ALA A 125 14.65 0.30 5.41
CA ALA A 125 15.62 0.90 6.30
C ALA A 125 15.57 2.43 6.25
N GLN A 126 15.51 3.01 5.05
CA GLN A 126 15.36 4.46 4.87
C GLN A 126 14.04 5.00 5.43
N GLN A 127 12.92 4.28 5.24
CA GLN A 127 11.62 4.73 5.75
C GLN A 127 11.50 4.65 7.27
N LEU A 128 12.19 3.72 7.89
CA LEU A 128 12.15 3.47 9.33
C LEU A 128 13.27 4.16 10.09
N ASP A 129 14.26 4.73 9.38
CA ASP A 129 15.50 5.27 9.96
C ASP A 129 16.21 4.22 10.84
N CYS A 130 16.40 3.04 10.28
CA CYS A 130 17.03 1.90 10.96
C CYS A 130 18.09 1.24 10.09
N SER A 131 18.84 0.29 10.67
CA SER A 131 19.85 -0.46 9.93
C SER A 131 19.21 -1.37 8.86
N ARG A 132 19.96 -1.63 7.78
CA ARG A 132 19.53 -2.57 6.73
C ARG A 132 19.32 -3.98 7.28
N ILE A 133 20.08 -4.35 8.31
CA ILE A 133 19.96 -5.66 8.97
C ILE A 133 18.60 -5.74 9.69
N GLU A 134 18.25 -4.72 10.46
CA GLU A 134 16.96 -4.64 11.15
C GLU A 134 15.77 -4.64 10.17
N ALA A 135 15.86 -3.86 9.09
CA ALA A 135 14.85 -3.85 8.05
C ALA A 135 14.68 -5.24 7.38
N LYS A 136 15.79 -5.95 7.15
CA LYS A 136 15.74 -7.32 6.63
C LYS A 136 15.07 -8.26 7.62
N GLN A 137 15.41 -8.18 8.91
CA GLN A 137 14.79 -9.00 9.95
C GLN A 137 13.28 -8.76 10.05
N LEU A 138 12.83 -7.52 9.87
CA LEU A 138 11.40 -7.18 9.82
C LEU A 138 10.70 -7.82 8.61
N ILE A 139 11.31 -7.79 7.43
CA ILE A 139 10.77 -8.44 6.22
C ILE A 139 10.73 -9.96 6.40
N ASP A 140 11.84 -10.56 6.85
CA ASP A 140 11.92 -12.00 7.08
C ASP A 140 10.89 -12.45 8.15
N GLY A 141 10.76 -11.68 9.24
CA GLY A 141 9.75 -11.92 10.28
C GLY A 141 8.31 -11.80 9.76
N TYR A 142 8.05 -10.83 8.89
CA TYR A 142 6.76 -10.69 8.23
C TYR A 142 6.44 -11.92 7.37
N PHE A 143 7.37 -12.35 6.55
CA PHE A 143 7.18 -13.52 5.68
C PHE A 143 7.04 -14.81 6.45
N ALA A 144 7.75 -14.96 7.57
CA ALA A 144 7.55 -16.09 8.48
C ALA A 144 6.18 -16.07 9.17
N ALA A 145 5.65 -14.87 9.48
CA ALA A 145 4.33 -14.70 10.09
C ALA A 145 3.17 -14.93 9.11
N PHE A 146 3.38 -14.65 7.82
CA PHE A 146 2.36 -14.72 6.77
C PHE A 146 2.85 -15.52 5.54
N PRO A 147 3.03 -16.85 5.66
CA PRO A 147 3.63 -17.65 4.59
C PRO A 147 2.79 -17.71 3.32
N ARG A 148 1.46 -17.59 3.41
CA ARG A 148 0.61 -17.57 2.22
C ARG A 148 0.72 -16.26 1.43
N VAL A 149 1.07 -15.16 2.10
CA VAL A 149 1.40 -13.90 1.41
C VAL A 149 2.64 -14.08 0.52
N VAL A 150 3.67 -14.78 1.01
CA VAL A 150 4.86 -15.11 0.21
C VAL A 150 4.49 -15.92 -1.02
N SER A 151 3.72 -16.99 -0.83
CA SER A 151 3.27 -17.85 -1.93
C SER A 151 2.48 -17.07 -2.96
N TYR A 152 1.58 -16.18 -2.53
CA TYR A 152 0.81 -15.30 -3.40
C TYR A 152 1.72 -14.37 -4.20
N ILE A 153 2.68 -13.71 -3.56
CA ILE A 153 3.63 -12.80 -4.22
C ILE A 153 4.39 -13.53 -5.34
N GLU A 154 4.95 -14.71 -5.06
CA GLU A 154 5.70 -15.47 -6.06
C GLU A 154 4.79 -15.98 -7.18
N GLN A 155 3.57 -16.42 -6.86
CA GLN A 155 2.58 -16.83 -7.85
C GLN A 155 2.21 -15.68 -8.78
N GLN A 156 1.99 -14.46 -8.28
CA GLN A 156 1.67 -13.30 -9.11
C GLN A 156 2.81 -12.94 -10.08
N LYS A 157 4.05 -13.03 -9.64
CA LYS A 157 5.21 -12.83 -10.51
C LYS A 157 5.26 -13.87 -11.62
N GLU A 158 5.03 -15.14 -11.27
CA GLU A 158 5.06 -16.24 -12.24
C GLU A 158 3.92 -16.13 -13.26
N VAL A 159 2.71 -15.85 -12.80
CA VAL A 159 1.56 -15.59 -13.70
C VAL A 159 1.83 -14.42 -14.64
N ALA A 160 2.46 -13.35 -14.13
CA ALA A 160 2.81 -12.20 -14.95
C ALA A 160 3.90 -12.54 -16.00
N ARG A 161 4.88 -13.40 -15.67
CA ARG A 161 5.90 -13.88 -16.63
C ARG A 161 5.26 -14.70 -17.75
N GLN A 162 4.27 -15.52 -17.43
CA GLN A 162 3.58 -16.37 -18.40
C GLN A 162 2.60 -15.59 -19.28
N LYS A 163 1.82 -14.69 -18.68
CA LYS A 163 0.73 -13.97 -19.36
C LYS A 163 1.15 -12.62 -19.95
N GLY A 164 2.24 -12.03 -19.47
CA GLY A 164 2.67 -10.67 -19.85
C GLY A 164 1.85 -9.55 -19.19
N TYR A 165 0.95 -9.87 -18.27
CA TYR A 165 0.14 -8.89 -17.54
C TYR A 165 -0.24 -9.40 -16.15
N ALA A 166 -0.59 -8.45 -15.25
CA ALA A 166 -1.29 -8.71 -14.00
C ALA A 166 -2.77 -8.33 -14.14
N GLU A 167 -3.64 -9.01 -13.42
CA GLU A 167 -5.10 -8.84 -13.51
C GLU A 167 -5.74 -8.63 -12.14
N THR A 168 -6.68 -7.70 -12.05
CA THR A 168 -7.48 -7.44 -10.85
C THR A 168 -8.60 -8.45 -10.70
N LEU A 169 -9.26 -8.49 -9.53
CA LEU A 169 -10.46 -9.33 -9.31
C LEU A 169 -11.60 -9.02 -10.31
N PHE A 170 -11.67 -7.80 -10.82
CA PHE A 170 -12.70 -7.35 -11.75
C PHE A 170 -12.24 -7.36 -13.21
N GLY A 171 -11.13 -8.06 -13.53
CA GLY A 171 -10.69 -8.28 -14.90
C GLY A 171 -9.90 -7.13 -15.54
N ARG A 172 -9.55 -6.06 -14.79
CA ARG A 172 -8.65 -5.03 -15.31
C ARG A 172 -7.24 -5.59 -15.48
N LYS A 173 -6.66 -5.42 -16.66
CA LYS A 173 -5.32 -5.89 -17.00
C LYS A 173 -4.32 -4.76 -16.96
N ARG A 174 -3.16 -5.02 -16.35
CA ARG A 174 -1.97 -4.18 -16.43
C ARG A 174 -0.89 -4.94 -17.18
N TYR A 175 -0.59 -4.53 -18.39
CA TYR A 175 0.47 -5.13 -19.18
C TYR A 175 1.85 -4.81 -18.63
N LEU A 176 2.75 -5.79 -18.65
CA LEU A 176 4.08 -5.75 -18.05
C LEU A 176 5.14 -6.20 -19.07
N PRO A 177 5.41 -5.40 -20.11
CA PRO A 177 6.32 -5.79 -21.20
C PRO A 177 7.74 -6.07 -20.69
N ASP A 178 8.12 -5.45 -19.59
CA ASP A 178 9.45 -5.54 -18.98
C ASP A 178 9.62 -6.71 -18.00
N ILE A 179 8.61 -7.56 -17.83
CA ILE A 179 8.62 -8.65 -16.81
C ILE A 179 9.74 -9.68 -17.06
N LEU A 180 10.16 -9.84 -18.32
CA LEU A 180 11.26 -10.72 -18.74
C LEU A 180 12.55 -9.95 -19.09
N SER A 181 12.64 -8.68 -18.77
CA SER A 181 13.81 -7.85 -19.07
C SER A 181 15.10 -8.47 -18.50
N ARG A 182 16.18 -8.45 -19.29
CA ARG A 182 17.53 -8.84 -18.84
C ARG A 182 18.11 -7.85 -17.82
N ASN A 183 17.67 -6.59 -17.86
CA ASN A 183 18.05 -5.59 -16.87
C ASN A 183 17.31 -5.87 -15.55
N ALA A 184 18.07 -6.20 -14.52
CA ALA A 184 17.54 -6.57 -13.20
C ALA A 184 16.71 -5.45 -12.56
N THR A 185 17.06 -4.18 -12.73
CA THR A 185 16.34 -3.03 -12.18
C THR A 185 14.97 -2.87 -12.86
N VAL A 186 14.94 -2.95 -14.18
CA VAL A 186 13.73 -2.88 -15.00
C VAL A 186 12.79 -4.05 -14.68
N ARG A 187 13.34 -5.27 -14.66
CA ARG A 187 12.57 -6.47 -14.29
C ARG A 187 12.00 -6.40 -12.89
N SER A 188 12.80 -5.97 -11.90
CA SER A 188 12.34 -5.82 -10.51
C SER A 188 11.21 -4.79 -10.37
N PHE A 189 11.22 -3.73 -11.18
CA PHE A 189 10.11 -2.78 -11.23
C PHE A 189 8.83 -3.43 -11.79
N ALA A 190 8.93 -4.21 -12.86
CA ALA A 190 7.80 -4.95 -13.42
C ALA A 190 7.26 -6.00 -12.45
N GLU A 191 8.12 -6.73 -11.73
CA GLU A 191 7.72 -7.69 -10.69
C GLU A 191 6.96 -7.04 -9.53
N ARG A 192 7.41 -5.87 -9.06
CA ARG A 192 6.65 -5.10 -8.06
C ARG A 192 5.26 -4.72 -8.56
N ASN A 193 5.17 -4.32 -9.82
CA ASN A 193 3.89 -3.99 -10.44
C ASN A 193 2.98 -5.22 -10.63
N ALA A 194 3.54 -6.40 -10.86
CA ALA A 194 2.79 -7.66 -10.94
C ALA A 194 2.05 -7.97 -9.63
N VAL A 195 2.69 -7.69 -8.50
CA VAL A 195 2.10 -7.90 -7.15
C VAL A 195 1.14 -6.78 -6.76
N ASN A 196 1.53 -5.53 -7.02
CA ASN A 196 0.77 -4.35 -6.60
C ASN A 196 -0.53 -4.14 -7.42
N ALA A 197 -0.48 -4.36 -8.74
CA ALA A 197 -1.60 -4.02 -9.62
C ALA A 197 -2.90 -4.77 -9.29
N PRO A 198 -2.90 -6.08 -8.98
CA PRO A 198 -4.12 -6.79 -8.56
C PRO A 198 -4.76 -6.19 -7.31
N ILE A 199 -3.95 -5.77 -6.34
CA ILE A 199 -4.43 -5.21 -5.07
C ILE A 199 -4.93 -3.78 -5.27
N GLN A 200 -4.06 -2.90 -5.75
CA GLN A 200 -4.38 -1.49 -5.91
C GLN A 200 -5.47 -1.24 -6.95
N GLY A 201 -5.45 -2.00 -8.05
CA GLY A 201 -6.44 -1.87 -9.11
C GLY A 201 -7.79 -2.51 -8.77
N THR A 202 -7.84 -3.43 -7.80
CA THR A 202 -9.11 -3.94 -7.27
C THR A 202 -9.71 -2.95 -6.27
N ALA A 203 -8.86 -2.21 -5.52
CA ALA A 203 -9.30 -1.18 -4.58
C ALA A 203 -9.77 0.11 -5.28
N ALA A 204 -9.36 0.35 -6.51
CA ALA A 204 -9.75 1.52 -7.31
C ALA A 204 -11.07 1.30 -8.01
#